data_293ff833a15cac94e705bc52ec97a53f
#
_entry.id   293ff833a15cac94e705bc52ec97a53f
#
_cell.length_a   1.000
_cell.length_b   1.000
_cell.length_c   1.000
_cell.angle_alpha   90.00
_cell.angle_beta   90.00
_cell.angle_gamma   90.00
#
_symmetry.space_group_name_H-M   'P 1'
#
loop_
_entity.id
_entity.type
_entity.pdbx_description
1 polymer ?
#
loop_
_entity_poly.entity_id
_entity_poly.type
_entity_poly.pdbx_seq_one_letter_code
_entity_poly.pdbx_strand_id
1 'polypeptide(L)'
;CVDLDEADPARRRRFSEKRACPNDHPLSLDEIEPRTFSFNAPYGACPDCTGLGFRNEVDPELVVPDEELSLAEGAVGVWSTNFKYHKRLLESLAAELGFDMSTPWKDLPKKAKDAVLYGKDYEVQVKFRNRWGRERSYTTGFEGAVAYIERKKEETESEWVTEKLDGYMRQVPCPSCHGARLKPEVLAVTVGGLSIAQLSDLSIADARAHLAELELEDRSASIAAPILTEIAARLDFLVDVGLTYLTLSRAAGT
;
A
#
# COMPACT_ATOMS: atom_id res chain seq x y z
N CYS A 1 26.07 -1.27 31.55
CA CYS A 1 27.39 -1.40 32.23
C CYS A 1 28.28 -0.30 31.71
N VAL A 2 28.85 0.50 32.58
CA VAL A 2 29.91 1.44 32.25
C VAL A 2 31.20 0.78 32.68
N ASP A 3 32.12 0.59 31.74
CA ASP A 3 33.47 0.22 32.10
C ASP A 3 34.11 1.45 32.76
N LEU A 4 34.37 1.34 34.04
CA LEU A 4 34.81 2.48 34.86
C LEU A 4 36.23 2.97 34.52
N ASP A 5 36.95 2.17 33.72
CA ASP A 5 38.32 2.47 33.28
C ASP A 5 38.40 3.13 31.89
N GLU A 6 37.26 3.34 31.21
CA GLU A 6 37.23 3.94 29.87
C GLU A 6 36.90 5.43 29.92
N ALA A 7 37.89 6.24 29.65
CA ALA A 7 37.76 7.69 29.63
C ALA A 7 37.16 8.28 28.35
N ASP A 8 36.95 7.45 27.31
CA ASP A 8 36.41 7.87 25.99
C ASP A 8 34.86 7.89 25.99
N PRO A 9 34.22 9.09 25.97
CA PRO A 9 32.76 9.19 25.93
C PRO A 9 32.12 8.55 24.69
N ALA A 10 32.85 8.36 23.60
CA ALA A 10 32.35 7.69 22.37
C ALA A 10 32.14 6.17 22.54
N ARG A 11 32.74 5.57 23.56
CA ARG A 11 32.58 4.13 23.88
C ARG A 11 31.55 3.84 24.97
N ARG A 12 30.89 4.87 25.51
CA ARG A 12 29.83 4.70 26.50
C ARG A 12 28.59 4.11 25.84
N ARG A 13 28.28 2.85 26.13
CA ARG A 13 27.02 2.22 25.72
C ARG A 13 25.96 2.44 26.78
N ARG A 14 24.85 3.09 26.41
CA ARG A 14 23.66 3.20 27.26
C ARG A 14 22.84 1.93 27.08
N PHE A 15 22.48 1.30 28.18
CA PHE A 15 21.56 0.18 28.21
C PHE A 15 20.31 0.62 28.98
N SER A 16 19.15 0.31 28.46
CA SER A 16 17.88 0.61 29.11
C SER A 16 17.11 -0.68 29.34
N GLU A 17 16.60 -0.88 30.52
CA GLU A 17 15.65 -1.98 30.81
C GLU A 17 14.30 -1.79 30.09
N LYS A 18 13.99 -0.56 29.68
CA LYS A 18 12.77 -0.18 28.94
C LYS A 18 12.95 -0.19 27.44
N ARG A 19 13.91 -0.92 26.89
CA ARG A 19 14.16 -1.04 25.43
C ARG A 19 14.33 0.30 24.70
N ALA A 20 14.91 1.30 25.36
CA ALA A 20 15.25 2.55 24.67
C ALA A 20 16.43 2.33 23.71
N CYS A 21 16.33 2.89 22.53
CA CYS A 21 17.43 2.87 21.56
C CYS A 21 18.60 3.70 22.10
N PRO A 22 19.86 3.20 22.06
CA PRO A 22 21.03 3.97 22.48
C PRO A 22 21.28 5.23 21.64
N ASN A 23 20.67 5.32 20.46
CA ASN A 23 20.73 6.47 19.54
C ASN A 23 19.47 7.37 19.62
N ASP A 24 18.68 7.24 20.67
CA ASP A 24 17.45 8.02 20.93
C ASP A 24 16.39 7.92 19.81
N HIS A 25 16.37 6.85 19.01
CA HIS A 25 15.28 6.60 18.07
C HIS A 25 14.00 6.24 18.84
N PRO A 26 12.84 6.79 18.47
CA PRO A 26 11.58 6.39 19.09
C PRO A 26 11.30 4.92 18.77
N LEU A 27 11.22 4.07 19.79
CA LEU A 27 10.78 2.69 19.67
C LEU A 27 9.31 2.63 20.04
N SER A 28 8.48 2.12 19.14
CA SER A 28 7.04 1.98 19.36
C SER A 28 6.64 0.65 20.02
N LEU A 29 7.62 -0.17 20.44
CA LEU A 29 7.39 -1.45 21.12
C LEU A 29 7.60 -1.28 22.63
N ASP A 30 6.52 -1.13 23.37
CA ASP A 30 6.56 -1.10 24.83
C ASP A 30 6.89 -2.48 25.42
N GLU A 31 6.21 -3.53 24.95
CA GLU A 31 6.45 -4.92 25.31
C GLU A 31 6.34 -5.86 24.10
N ILE A 32 7.20 -6.89 24.04
CA ILE A 32 7.10 -7.95 23.03
C ILE A 32 6.18 -9.03 23.56
N GLU A 33 4.94 -9.04 23.07
CA GLU A 33 3.91 -10.02 23.38
C GLU A 33 3.48 -10.76 22.11
N PRO A 34 2.80 -11.90 22.17
CA PRO A 34 2.29 -12.60 20.99
C PRO A 34 1.42 -11.73 20.08
N ARG A 35 0.61 -10.82 20.66
CA ARG A 35 -0.24 -9.86 19.90
C ARG A 35 0.57 -8.85 19.07
N THR A 36 1.83 -8.60 19.45
CA THR A 36 2.74 -7.70 18.71
C THR A 36 3.10 -8.30 17.34
N PHE A 37 3.05 -9.62 17.18
CA PHE A 37 3.31 -10.32 15.92
C PHE A 37 2.05 -10.62 15.12
N SER A 38 0.91 -10.06 15.50
CA SER A 38 -0.35 -10.22 14.80
C SER A 38 -0.62 -9.03 13.88
N PHE A 39 -0.81 -9.27 12.59
CA PHE A 39 -1.24 -8.26 11.64
C PHE A 39 -2.73 -7.90 11.75
N ASN A 40 -3.52 -8.69 12.50
CA ASN A 40 -4.93 -8.40 12.82
C ASN A 40 -5.09 -7.54 14.09
N ALA A 41 -3.99 -7.22 14.77
CA ALA A 41 -4.03 -6.41 15.99
C ALA A 41 -3.27 -5.09 15.76
N PRO A 42 -3.78 -3.94 16.23
CA PRO A 42 -3.17 -2.63 16.01
C PRO A 42 -1.76 -2.51 16.62
N TYR A 43 -1.43 -3.39 17.56
CA TYR A 43 -0.10 -3.46 18.19
C TYR A 43 1.00 -3.87 17.22
N GLY A 44 0.72 -4.81 16.30
CA GLY A 44 1.69 -5.34 15.35
C GLY A 44 1.43 -4.94 13.90
N ALA A 45 0.19 -4.62 13.54
CA ALA A 45 -0.20 -4.29 12.18
C ALA A 45 0.55 -3.05 11.65
N CYS A 46 0.98 -3.10 10.40
CA CYS A 46 1.49 -1.94 9.69
C CYS A 46 0.44 -0.81 9.71
N PRO A 47 0.76 0.39 10.19
CA PRO A 47 -0.21 1.47 10.31
C PRO A 47 -0.74 1.97 8.97
N ASP A 48 0.08 1.90 7.91
CA ASP A 48 -0.26 2.44 6.60
C ASP A 48 -1.26 1.58 5.83
N CYS A 49 -1.19 0.25 5.98
CA CYS A 49 -2.12 -0.68 5.33
C CYS A 49 -3.02 -1.42 6.32
N THR A 50 -2.99 -1.04 7.60
CA THR A 50 -3.77 -1.67 8.69
C THR A 50 -3.67 -3.21 8.72
N GLY A 51 -2.49 -3.74 8.36
CA GLY A 51 -2.20 -5.18 8.33
C GLY A 51 -2.63 -5.90 7.05
N LEU A 52 -3.12 -5.19 6.03
CA LEU A 52 -3.52 -5.80 4.75
C LEU A 52 -2.32 -6.24 3.90
N GLY A 53 -1.20 -5.52 3.99
CA GLY A 53 0.00 -5.77 3.20
C GLY A 53 -0.01 -5.14 1.80
N PHE A 54 -1.16 -4.61 1.38
CA PHE A 54 -1.34 -3.94 0.09
C PHE A 54 -2.17 -2.67 0.25
N ARG A 55 -2.16 -1.85 -0.77
CA ARG A 55 -3.07 -0.70 -0.94
C ARG A 55 -3.78 -0.81 -2.27
N ASN A 56 -4.96 -0.25 -2.34
CA ASN A 56 -5.64 -0.02 -3.60
C ASN A 56 -5.22 1.36 -4.11
N GLU A 57 -4.52 1.41 -5.22
CA GLU A 57 -4.11 2.64 -5.89
C GLU A 57 -4.81 2.75 -7.24
N VAL A 58 -5.15 3.98 -7.64
CA VAL A 58 -5.76 4.22 -8.95
C VAL A 58 -4.74 3.92 -10.04
N ASP A 59 -5.11 3.03 -10.96
CA ASP A 59 -4.27 2.65 -12.08
C ASP A 59 -4.64 3.46 -13.33
N PRO A 60 -3.73 4.29 -13.85
CA PRO A 60 -3.98 5.08 -15.05
C PRO A 60 -4.41 4.26 -16.28
N GLU A 61 -3.92 3.02 -16.41
CA GLU A 61 -4.31 2.12 -17.50
C GLU A 61 -5.78 1.68 -17.38
N LEU A 62 -6.29 1.51 -16.17
CA LEU A 62 -7.69 1.20 -15.94
C LEU A 62 -8.60 2.44 -16.07
N VAL A 63 -8.07 3.64 -15.80
CA VAL A 63 -8.78 4.91 -15.98
C VAL A 63 -9.01 5.20 -17.46
N VAL A 64 -8.05 4.84 -18.33
CA VAL A 64 -8.11 4.98 -19.78
C VAL A 64 -7.96 3.58 -20.42
N PRO A 65 -9.03 2.80 -20.45
CA PRO A 65 -8.97 1.41 -20.91
C PRO A 65 -8.77 1.27 -22.42
N ASP A 66 -9.09 2.30 -23.19
CA ASP A 66 -8.91 2.34 -24.64
C ASP A 66 -8.16 3.61 -25.04
N GLU A 67 -6.89 3.45 -25.35
CA GLU A 67 -6.01 4.57 -25.76
C GLU A 67 -6.25 5.06 -27.19
N GLU A 68 -7.03 4.33 -28.00
CA GLU A 68 -7.43 4.76 -29.34
C GLU A 68 -8.53 5.83 -29.28
N LEU A 69 -9.29 5.89 -28.19
CA LEU A 69 -10.29 6.93 -27.99
C LEU A 69 -9.64 8.28 -27.65
N SER A 70 -10.28 9.34 -28.14
CA SER A 70 -9.94 10.71 -27.75
C SER A 70 -10.68 11.16 -26.50
N LEU A 71 -10.26 12.26 -25.88
CA LEU A 71 -10.97 12.87 -24.77
C LEU A 71 -12.38 13.33 -25.16
N ALA A 72 -12.57 13.73 -26.40
CA ALA A 72 -13.90 14.12 -26.93
C ALA A 72 -14.86 12.92 -27.04
N GLU A 73 -14.34 11.72 -27.26
CA GLU A 73 -15.06 10.46 -27.34
C GLU A 73 -15.24 9.78 -25.98
N GLY A 74 -14.57 10.29 -24.95
CA GLY A 74 -14.69 9.80 -23.58
C GLY A 74 -13.64 8.77 -23.18
N ALA A 75 -12.40 8.89 -23.63
CA ALA A 75 -11.27 8.03 -23.26
C ALA A 75 -11.14 7.81 -21.75
N VAL A 76 -11.46 8.83 -20.92
CA VAL A 76 -11.45 8.72 -19.46
C VAL A 76 -12.77 8.14 -18.95
N GLY A 77 -12.78 6.85 -18.67
CA GLY A 77 -13.98 6.06 -18.37
C GLY A 77 -14.76 6.53 -17.13
N VAL A 78 -14.08 7.02 -16.10
CA VAL A 78 -14.72 7.45 -14.85
C VAL A 78 -15.68 8.63 -15.02
N TRP A 79 -15.46 9.49 -16.00
CA TRP A 79 -16.28 10.68 -16.26
C TRP A 79 -17.49 10.42 -17.17
N SER A 80 -17.68 9.21 -17.65
CA SER A 80 -18.79 8.85 -18.55
C SER A 80 -20.16 9.23 -18.00
N THR A 81 -20.38 9.15 -16.70
CA THR A 81 -21.66 9.45 -16.05
C THR A 81 -22.02 10.93 -16.07
N ASN A 82 -21.03 11.84 -16.01
CA ASN A 82 -21.24 13.30 -16.05
C ASN A 82 -20.37 13.95 -17.11
N PHE A 83 -20.33 13.35 -18.28
CA PHE A 83 -19.45 13.71 -19.37
C PHE A 83 -19.54 15.18 -19.78
N LYS A 84 -20.75 15.76 -19.82
CA LYS A 84 -20.94 17.17 -20.22
C LYS A 84 -20.24 18.17 -19.30
N TYR A 85 -20.17 17.88 -18.00
CA TYR A 85 -19.45 18.72 -17.04
C TYR A 85 -17.94 18.59 -17.23
N HIS A 86 -17.44 17.38 -17.21
CA HIS A 86 -16.01 17.10 -17.35
C HIS A 86 -15.47 17.51 -18.71
N LYS A 87 -16.26 17.36 -19.79
CA LYS A 87 -15.88 17.82 -21.12
C LYS A 87 -15.55 19.32 -21.16
N ARG A 88 -16.32 20.17 -20.47
CA ARG A 88 -16.03 21.61 -20.40
C ARG A 88 -14.74 21.92 -19.64
N LEU A 89 -14.46 21.17 -18.58
CA LEU A 89 -13.20 21.27 -17.84
C LEU A 89 -12.02 20.88 -18.74
N LEU A 90 -12.15 19.77 -19.47
CA LEU A 90 -11.14 19.27 -20.39
C LEU A 90 -10.93 20.22 -21.59
N GLU A 91 -11.99 20.81 -22.16
CA GLU A 91 -11.88 21.82 -23.21
C GLU A 91 -11.10 23.05 -22.74
N SER A 92 -11.30 23.48 -21.50
CA SER A 92 -10.55 24.59 -20.91
C SER A 92 -9.08 24.22 -20.67
N LEU A 93 -8.81 23.02 -20.18
CA LEU A 93 -7.47 22.49 -19.98
C LEU A 93 -6.73 22.33 -21.32
N ALA A 94 -7.42 21.84 -22.35
CA ALA A 94 -6.89 21.68 -23.70
C ALA A 94 -6.48 23.03 -24.32
N ALA A 95 -7.30 24.06 -24.12
CA ALA A 95 -6.99 25.41 -24.59
C ALA A 95 -5.75 26.01 -23.88
N GLU A 96 -5.58 25.73 -22.57
CA GLU A 96 -4.44 26.23 -21.81
C GLU A 96 -3.14 25.50 -22.16
N LEU A 97 -3.20 24.19 -22.34
CA LEU A 97 -2.03 23.35 -22.64
C LEU A 97 -1.72 23.23 -24.14
N GLY A 98 -2.64 23.67 -25.02
CA GLY A 98 -2.44 23.69 -26.48
C GLY A 98 -2.53 22.29 -27.12
N PHE A 99 -3.42 21.43 -26.67
CA PHE A 99 -3.69 20.14 -27.31
C PHE A 99 -5.15 20.07 -27.84
N ASP A 100 -5.39 19.16 -28.81
CA ASP A 100 -6.72 18.96 -29.39
C ASP A 100 -7.43 17.81 -28.67
N MET A 101 -8.69 18.06 -28.28
CA MET A 101 -9.59 17.10 -27.64
C MET A 101 -9.93 15.89 -28.51
N SER A 102 -9.78 16.00 -29.84
CA SER A 102 -10.04 14.93 -30.82
C SER A 102 -8.82 14.03 -31.06
N THR A 103 -7.64 14.39 -30.49
CA THR A 103 -6.44 13.56 -30.59
C THR A 103 -6.63 12.28 -29.78
N PRO A 104 -6.36 11.05 -30.34
CA PRO A 104 -6.34 9.82 -29.59
C PRO A 104 -5.47 9.90 -28.35
N TRP A 105 -5.89 9.27 -27.24
CA TRP A 105 -5.13 9.32 -25.99
C TRP A 105 -3.67 8.95 -26.16
N LYS A 106 -3.37 7.87 -26.90
CA LYS A 106 -2.00 7.40 -27.16
C LYS A 106 -1.10 8.48 -27.73
N ASP A 107 -1.64 9.36 -28.59
CA ASP A 107 -0.91 10.40 -29.34
C ASP A 107 -0.83 11.74 -28.58
N LEU A 108 -1.52 11.87 -27.44
CA LEU A 108 -1.43 13.07 -26.62
C LEU A 108 -0.03 13.25 -26.02
N PRO A 109 0.47 14.50 -25.93
CA PRO A 109 1.71 14.79 -25.23
C PRO A 109 1.66 14.33 -23.77
N LYS A 110 2.80 13.82 -23.25
CA LYS A 110 2.88 13.36 -21.85
C LYS A 110 2.37 14.40 -20.86
N LYS A 111 2.70 15.68 -21.06
CA LYS A 111 2.23 16.81 -20.22
C LYS A 111 0.70 16.88 -20.16
N ALA A 112 0.02 16.64 -21.29
CA ALA A 112 -1.44 16.63 -21.36
C ALA A 112 -2.02 15.41 -20.63
N LYS A 113 -1.45 14.20 -20.84
CA LYS A 113 -1.82 12.99 -20.15
C LYS A 113 -1.69 13.13 -18.62
N ASP A 114 -0.53 13.63 -18.18
CA ASP A 114 -0.26 13.85 -16.74
C ASP A 114 -1.24 14.88 -16.15
N ALA A 115 -1.56 15.95 -16.88
CA ALA A 115 -2.52 16.96 -16.44
C ALA A 115 -3.95 16.38 -16.32
N VAL A 116 -4.39 15.58 -17.28
CA VAL A 116 -5.72 14.94 -17.24
C VAL A 116 -5.81 13.90 -16.12
N LEU A 117 -4.77 13.11 -15.89
CA LEU A 117 -4.76 12.08 -14.86
C LEU A 117 -4.60 12.68 -13.46
N TYR A 118 -3.65 13.57 -13.26
CA TYR A 118 -3.25 14.02 -11.92
C TYR A 118 -3.67 15.44 -11.57
N GLY A 119 -4.05 16.25 -12.54
CA GLY A 119 -4.67 17.57 -12.37
C GLY A 119 -3.85 18.64 -11.69
N LYS A 120 -2.66 18.32 -11.20
CA LYS A 120 -1.83 19.17 -10.33
C LYS A 120 -1.70 20.61 -10.83
N ASP A 121 -2.08 21.56 -9.97
CA ASP A 121 -1.83 22.99 -10.09
C ASP A 121 -2.46 23.70 -11.30
N TYR A 122 -3.37 23.04 -12.04
CA TYR A 122 -4.07 23.69 -13.14
C TYR A 122 -5.36 24.35 -12.66
N GLU A 123 -5.49 25.65 -12.90
CA GLU A 123 -6.73 26.39 -12.79
C GLU A 123 -7.34 26.55 -14.17
N VAL A 124 -8.54 26.05 -14.36
CA VAL A 124 -9.24 26.11 -15.64
C VAL A 124 -10.37 27.12 -15.61
N GLN A 125 -10.45 27.94 -16.65
CA GLN A 125 -11.54 28.90 -16.81
C GLN A 125 -12.68 28.30 -17.62
N VAL A 126 -13.72 27.85 -16.92
CA VAL A 126 -14.89 27.23 -17.55
C VAL A 126 -15.87 28.29 -18.04
N LYS A 127 -16.14 28.29 -19.33
CA LYS A 127 -17.15 29.14 -19.96
C LYS A 127 -18.44 28.34 -20.21
N PHE A 128 -19.57 28.87 -19.87
CA PHE A 128 -20.87 28.24 -20.14
C PHE A 128 -21.96 29.25 -20.43
N ARG A 129 -22.95 28.85 -21.22
CA ARG A 129 -24.17 29.63 -21.43
C ARG A 129 -25.24 29.15 -20.45
N ASN A 130 -25.82 30.09 -19.70
CA ASN A 130 -26.94 29.80 -18.83
C ASN A 130 -28.24 29.60 -19.66
N ARG A 131 -29.31 29.18 -18.98
CA ARG A 131 -30.61 28.94 -19.63
C ARG A 131 -31.22 30.17 -20.33
N TRP A 132 -30.70 31.37 -20.06
CA TRP A 132 -31.12 32.63 -20.71
C TRP A 132 -30.16 33.07 -21.81
N GLY A 133 -29.23 32.23 -22.27
CA GLY A 133 -28.28 32.49 -23.34
C GLY A 133 -27.11 33.44 -22.98
N ARG A 134 -26.99 33.85 -21.72
CA ARG A 134 -25.92 34.72 -21.25
C ARG A 134 -24.65 33.85 -20.97
N GLU A 135 -23.54 34.33 -21.51
CA GLU A 135 -22.24 33.71 -21.20
C GLU A 135 -21.82 34.03 -19.77
N ARG A 136 -21.35 33.03 -19.07
CA ARG A 136 -20.73 33.13 -17.76
C ARG A 136 -19.45 32.31 -17.73
N SER A 137 -18.51 32.78 -16.93
CA SER A 137 -17.27 32.04 -16.69
C SER A 137 -16.97 32.00 -15.20
N TYR A 138 -16.33 30.92 -14.77
CA TYR A 138 -15.76 30.78 -13.43
C TYR A 138 -14.42 30.06 -13.55
N THR A 139 -13.53 30.33 -12.61
CA THR A 139 -12.24 29.63 -12.48
C THR A 139 -12.37 28.56 -11.43
N THR A 140 -11.87 27.38 -11.70
CA THR A 140 -11.82 26.26 -10.76
C THR A 140 -10.55 25.46 -10.94
N GLY A 141 -10.07 24.84 -9.86
CA GLY A 141 -8.98 23.88 -9.95
C GLY A 141 -9.39 22.64 -10.74
N PHE A 142 -8.48 22.10 -11.51
CA PHE A 142 -8.68 20.82 -12.20
C PHE A 142 -8.04 19.69 -11.40
N GLU A 143 -8.85 18.87 -10.73
CA GLU A 143 -8.36 17.84 -9.80
C GLU A 143 -7.71 16.61 -10.48
N GLY A 144 -8.02 16.36 -11.75
CA GLY A 144 -7.59 15.16 -12.47
C GLY A 144 -8.40 13.91 -12.13
N ALA A 145 -8.23 12.88 -12.97
CA ALA A 145 -9.03 11.66 -12.84
C ALA A 145 -8.68 10.84 -11.58
N VAL A 146 -7.39 10.79 -11.21
CA VAL A 146 -6.91 10.03 -10.06
C VAL A 146 -7.49 10.61 -8.76
N ALA A 147 -7.26 11.89 -8.50
CA ALA A 147 -7.77 12.54 -7.29
C ALA A 147 -9.32 12.54 -7.24
N TYR A 148 -9.98 12.65 -8.40
CA TYR A 148 -11.43 12.52 -8.50
C TYR A 148 -11.92 11.15 -8.02
N ILE A 149 -11.26 10.05 -8.44
CA ILE A 149 -11.62 8.68 -8.04
C ILE A 149 -11.40 8.50 -6.53
N GLU A 150 -10.23 8.90 -6.01
CA GLU A 150 -9.90 8.79 -4.59
C GLU A 150 -10.92 9.53 -3.73
N ARG A 151 -11.16 10.81 -4.00
CA ARG A 151 -12.13 11.62 -3.28
C ARG A 151 -13.55 11.06 -3.38
N LYS A 152 -13.97 10.63 -4.57
CA LYS A 152 -15.30 10.04 -4.75
C LYS A 152 -15.49 8.74 -4.01
N LYS A 153 -14.43 7.94 -3.85
CA LYS A 153 -14.47 6.72 -3.06
C LYS A 153 -14.61 7.01 -1.57
N GLU A 154 -13.93 8.05 -1.07
CA GLU A 154 -14.05 8.48 0.33
C GLU A 154 -15.42 9.09 0.67
N GLU A 155 -16.01 9.85 -0.28
CA GLU A 155 -17.30 10.53 -0.08
C GLU A 155 -18.53 9.63 -0.26
N THR A 156 -18.40 8.47 -0.90
CA THR A 156 -19.56 7.66 -1.27
C THR A 156 -19.92 6.62 -0.22
N GLU A 157 -21.19 6.51 0.10
CA GLU A 157 -21.77 5.44 0.92
C GLU A 157 -22.45 4.35 0.07
N SER A 158 -22.46 4.50 -1.27
CA SER A 158 -23.11 3.57 -2.17
C SER A 158 -22.17 2.44 -2.59
N GLU A 159 -22.50 1.21 -2.24
CA GLU A 159 -21.75 0.00 -2.62
C GLU A 159 -21.56 -0.12 -4.13
N TRP A 160 -22.58 0.17 -4.93
CA TRP A 160 -22.49 0.14 -6.39
C TRP A 160 -21.48 1.16 -6.95
N VAL A 161 -21.43 2.38 -6.37
CA VAL A 161 -20.44 3.39 -6.78
C VAL A 161 -19.05 2.96 -6.36
N THR A 162 -18.89 2.41 -5.15
CA THR A 162 -17.62 1.90 -4.65
C THR A 162 -17.08 0.79 -5.55
N GLU A 163 -17.92 -0.20 -5.90
CA GLU A 163 -17.54 -1.30 -6.80
C GLU A 163 -17.10 -0.78 -8.18
N LYS A 164 -17.83 0.20 -8.72
CA LYS A 164 -17.47 0.84 -9.99
C LYS A 164 -16.12 1.57 -9.90
N LEU A 165 -15.83 2.26 -8.79
CA LEU A 165 -14.58 2.97 -8.58
C LEU A 165 -13.42 2.00 -8.31
N ASP A 166 -13.67 0.89 -7.63
CA ASP A 166 -12.69 -0.18 -7.43
C ASP A 166 -12.23 -0.81 -8.76
N GLY A 167 -13.08 -0.79 -9.81
CA GLY A 167 -12.70 -1.19 -11.15
C GLY A 167 -11.60 -0.35 -11.80
N TYR A 168 -11.29 0.84 -11.26
CA TYR A 168 -10.18 1.70 -11.69
C TYR A 168 -8.94 1.57 -10.80
N MET A 169 -8.96 0.64 -9.84
CA MET A 169 -7.89 0.46 -8.87
C MET A 169 -7.16 -0.86 -9.05
N ARG A 170 -5.88 -0.85 -8.73
CA ARG A 170 -5.04 -2.05 -8.66
C ARG A 170 -4.47 -2.19 -7.25
N GLN A 171 -4.39 -3.44 -6.79
CA GLN A 171 -3.70 -3.73 -5.55
C GLN A 171 -2.19 -3.67 -5.78
N VAL A 172 -1.52 -2.82 -5.00
CA VAL A 172 -0.06 -2.70 -5.00
C VAL A 172 0.48 -3.06 -3.61
N PRO A 173 1.67 -3.66 -3.50
CA PRO A 173 2.28 -3.89 -2.20
C PRO A 173 2.39 -2.59 -1.40
N CYS A 174 2.08 -2.64 -0.12
CA CYS A 174 2.19 -1.48 0.76
C CYS A 174 3.64 -0.96 0.77
N PRO A 175 3.90 0.32 0.49
CA PRO A 175 5.26 0.87 0.40
C PRO A 175 6.02 0.83 1.73
N SER A 176 5.34 0.79 2.86
CA SER A 176 5.95 0.79 4.19
C SER A 176 6.35 -0.60 4.68
N CYS A 177 5.50 -1.60 4.47
CA CYS A 177 5.77 -2.97 4.92
C CYS A 177 6.12 -3.94 3.79
N HIS A 178 6.06 -3.51 2.52
CA HIS A 178 6.38 -4.31 1.33
C HIS A 178 5.66 -5.68 1.29
N GLY A 179 4.42 -5.70 1.78
CA GLY A 179 3.62 -6.94 1.85
C GLY A 179 3.71 -7.68 3.19
N ALA A 180 4.66 -7.37 4.06
CA ALA A 180 4.87 -8.07 5.34
C ALA A 180 3.77 -7.84 6.39
N ARG A 181 2.86 -6.89 6.19
CA ARG A 181 1.67 -6.60 7.04
C ARG A 181 1.96 -6.07 8.44
N LEU A 182 3.20 -6.13 8.91
CA LEU A 182 3.64 -5.80 10.26
C LEU A 182 4.46 -4.51 10.28
N LYS A 183 4.56 -3.91 11.47
CA LYS A 183 5.42 -2.76 11.73
C LYS A 183 6.89 -3.10 11.51
N PRO A 184 7.73 -2.15 11.07
CA PRO A 184 9.17 -2.38 10.88
C PRO A 184 9.88 -2.88 12.15
N GLU A 185 9.48 -2.39 13.33
CA GLU A 185 10.07 -2.78 14.60
C GLU A 185 9.78 -4.24 14.95
N VAL A 186 8.59 -4.73 14.58
CA VAL A 186 8.21 -6.15 14.73
C VAL A 186 9.03 -7.02 13.78
N LEU A 187 9.25 -6.55 12.56
CA LEU A 187 10.05 -7.27 11.56
C LEU A 187 11.54 -7.29 11.89
N ALA A 188 12.01 -6.40 12.77
CA ALA A 188 13.38 -6.41 13.26
C ALA A 188 13.66 -7.52 14.30
N VAL A 189 12.61 -8.14 14.85
CA VAL A 189 12.76 -9.30 15.74
C VAL A 189 12.99 -10.55 14.90
N THR A 190 14.11 -11.24 15.14
CA THR A 190 14.49 -12.43 14.40
C THR A 190 14.69 -13.62 15.32
N VAL A 191 14.41 -14.83 14.80
CA VAL A 191 14.70 -16.12 15.42
C VAL A 191 15.39 -16.99 14.38
N GLY A 192 16.58 -17.52 14.71
CA GLY A 192 17.38 -18.25 13.73
C GLY A 192 17.75 -17.41 12.48
N GLY A 193 17.92 -16.09 12.65
CA GLY A 193 18.27 -15.16 11.55
C GLY A 193 17.11 -14.70 10.68
N LEU A 194 15.89 -15.23 10.84
CA LEU A 194 14.71 -14.84 10.07
C LEU A 194 13.70 -14.09 10.93
N SER A 195 13.09 -13.04 10.34
CA SER A 195 11.89 -12.42 10.89
C SER A 195 10.66 -13.31 10.66
N ILE A 196 9.57 -13.03 11.36
CA ILE A 196 8.31 -13.78 11.18
C ILE A 196 7.79 -13.68 9.73
N ALA A 197 7.96 -12.53 9.07
CA ALA A 197 7.57 -12.37 7.67
C ALA A 197 8.43 -13.23 6.74
N GLN A 198 9.75 -13.19 6.91
CA GLN A 198 10.68 -14.01 6.12
C GLN A 198 10.42 -15.51 6.30
N LEU A 199 10.19 -15.96 7.53
CA LEU A 199 9.81 -17.35 7.79
C LEU A 199 8.48 -17.72 7.12
N SER A 200 7.49 -16.81 7.16
CA SER A 200 6.18 -17.04 6.53
C SER A 200 6.23 -17.04 5.00
N ASP A 201 7.22 -16.40 4.40
CA ASP A 201 7.44 -16.37 2.95
C ASP A 201 8.15 -17.62 2.41
N LEU A 202 8.74 -18.42 3.29
CA LEU A 202 9.29 -19.72 2.90
C LEU A 202 8.16 -20.67 2.47
N SER A 203 8.49 -21.62 1.61
CA SER A 203 7.60 -22.74 1.34
C SER A 203 7.36 -23.55 2.64
N ILE A 204 6.24 -24.26 2.74
CA ILE A 204 5.94 -25.11 3.89
C ILE A 204 7.10 -26.10 4.14
N ALA A 205 7.66 -26.67 3.08
CA ALA A 205 8.79 -27.59 3.19
C ALA A 205 10.05 -26.90 3.75
N ASP A 206 10.39 -25.71 3.22
CA ASP A 206 11.56 -24.96 3.65
C ASP A 206 11.40 -24.40 5.07
N ALA A 207 10.21 -23.89 5.41
CA ALA A 207 9.89 -23.44 6.75
C ALA A 207 10.03 -24.59 7.78
N ARG A 208 9.53 -25.78 7.41
CA ARG A 208 9.67 -26.99 8.25
C ARG A 208 11.14 -27.39 8.45
N ALA A 209 11.94 -27.37 7.37
CA ALA A 209 13.36 -27.68 7.43
C ALA A 209 14.10 -26.64 8.30
N HIS A 210 13.89 -25.34 8.07
CA HIS A 210 14.49 -24.27 8.87
C HIS A 210 14.20 -24.40 10.38
N LEU A 211 12.96 -24.69 10.75
CA LEU A 211 12.59 -24.86 12.16
C LEU A 211 13.18 -26.13 12.77
N ALA A 212 13.45 -27.17 11.99
CA ALA A 212 14.10 -28.39 12.48
C ALA A 212 15.59 -28.18 12.76
N GLU A 213 16.24 -27.30 12.01
CA GLU A 213 17.68 -26.98 12.13
C GLU A 213 17.93 -25.82 13.12
N LEU A 214 16.88 -25.28 13.76
CA LEU A 214 16.98 -24.12 14.62
C LEU A 214 17.76 -24.45 15.89
N GLU A 215 18.94 -23.86 16.03
CA GLU A 215 19.78 -23.96 17.22
C GLU A 215 19.45 -22.81 18.18
N LEU A 216 19.06 -23.14 19.40
CA LEU A 216 18.72 -22.18 20.46
C LEU A 216 19.56 -22.47 21.71
N GLU A 217 19.88 -21.43 22.47
CA GLU A 217 20.52 -21.57 23.78
C GLU A 217 19.63 -22.37 24.75
N ASP A 218 20.24 -23.10 25.70
CA ASP A 218 19.59 -24.06 26.60
C ASP A 218 18.26 -23.57 27.20
N ARG A 219 18.22 -22.33 27.71
CA ARG A 219 17.00 -21.76 28.29
C ARG A 219 15.94 -21.50 27.23
N SER A 220 16.33 -20.95 26.11
CA SER A 220 15.42 -20.66 24.98
C SER A 220 14.94 -21.96 24.34
N ALA A 221 15.82 -22.95 24.21
CA ALA A 221 15.48 -24.27 23.69
C ALA A 221 14.40 -24.95 24.54
N SER A 222 14.52 -24.93 25.88
CA SER A 222 13.53 -25.55 26.79
C SER A 222 12.15 -24.90 26.68
N ILE A 223 12.08 -23.58 26.47
CA ILE A 223 10.82 -22.83 26.29
C ILE A 223 10.24 -23.09 24.90
N ALA A 224 11.07 -23.14 23.88
CA ALA A 224 10.64 -23.29 22.50
C ALA A 224 10.24 -24.74 22.14
N ALA A 225 10.79 -25.75 22.80
CA ALA A 225 10.58 -27.15 22.44
C ALA A 225 9.11 -27.56 22.28
N PRO A 226 8.19 -27.28 23.24
CA PRO A 226 6.77 -27.63 23.08
C PRO A 226 6.11 -26.85 21.92
N ILE A 227 6.52 -25.59 21.68
CA ILE A 227 5.99 -24.75 20.61
C ILE A 227 6.46 -25.29 19.25
N LEU A 228 7.75 -25.60 19.11
CA LEU A 228 8.30 -26.16 17.89
C LEU A 228 7.71 -27.52 17.55
N THR A 229 7.45 -28.36 18.56
CA THR A 229 6.77 -29.65 18.36
C THR A 229 5.38 -29.47 17.77
N GLU A 230 4.60 -28.53 18.28
CA GLU A 230 3.24 -28.25 17.78
C GLU A 230 3.26 -27.66 16.37
N ILE A 231 4.16 -26.72 16.11
CA ILE A 231 4.33 -26.14 14.77
C ILE A 231 4.78 -27.22 13.77
N ALA A 232 5.74 -28.04 14.15
CA ALA A 232 6.23 -29.12 13.30
C ALA A 232 5.10 -30.09 12.92
N ALA A 233 4.27 -30.52 13.87
CA ALA A 233 3.15 -31.42 13.57
C ALA A 233 2.15 -30.82 12.58
N ARG A 234 1.89 -29.52 12.65
CA ARG A 234 1.01 -28.83 11.71
C ARG A 234 1.63 -28.70 10.33
N LEU A 235 2.92 -28.37 10.25
CA LEU A 235 3.62 -28.28 8.96
C LEU A 235 3.77 -29.66 8.32
N ASP A 236 4.08 -30.72 9.11
CA ASP A 236 4.14 -32.11 8.64
C ASP A 236 2.80 -32.54 8.03
N PHE A 237 1.67 -32.20 8.66
CA PHE A 237 0.35 -32.44 8.08
C PHE A 237 0.17 -31.78 6.71
N LEU A 238 0.62 -30.53 6.53
CA LEU A 238 0.54 -29.82 5.25
C LEU A 238 1.44 -30.47 4.20
N VAL A 239 2.62 -30.96 4.61
CA VAL A 239 3.53 -31.73 3.74
C VAL A 239 2.88 -33.04 3.29
N ASP A 240 2.27 -33.78 4.21
CA ASP A 240 1.64 -35.06 3.95
C ASP A 240 0.47 -34.99 2.99
N VAL A 241 -0.28 -33.87 3.02
CA VAL A 241 -1.36 -33.61 2.03
C VAL A 241 -0.86 -32.98 0.72
N GLY A 242 0.48 -32.85 0.55
CA GLY A 242 1.09 -32.39 -0.71
C GLY A 242 1.15 -30.86 -0.91
N LEU A 243 0.94 -30.07 0.13
CA LEU A 243 0.94 -28.61 0.08
C LEU A 243 2.33 -28.00 0.32
N THR A 244 3.39 -28.68 -0.04
CA THR A 244 4.79 -28.33 0.23
C THR A 244 5.22 -26.99 -0.35
N TYR A 245 4.63 -26.60 -1.48
CA TYR A 245 4.97 -25.40 -2.27
C TYR A 245 4.25 -24.12 -1.82
N LEU A 246 3.25 -24.22 -0.96
CA LEU A 246 2.54 -23.06 -0.43
C LEU A 246 3.39 -22.30 0.58
N THR A 247 3.08 -21.02 0.77
CA THR A 247 3.67 -20.17 1.81
C THR A 247 2.61 -19.77 2.83
N LEU A 248 3.02 -19.54 4.09
CA LEU A 248 2.12 -19.06 5.13
C LEU A 248 1.72 -17.59 4.95
N SER A 249 2.52 -16.83 4.19
CA SER A 249 2.24 -15.43 3.87
C SER A 249 1.13 -15.24 2.85
N ARG A 250 0.73 -16.31 2.13
CA ARG A 250 -0.30 -16.25 1.10
C ARG A 250 -1.61 -15.72 1.69
N ALA A 251 -2.14 -14.65 1.09
CA ALA A 251 -3.46 -14.16 1.43
C ALA A 251 -4.50 -15.25 1.12
N ALA A 252 -5.34 -15.58 2.10
CA ALA A 252 -6.53 -16.35 1.82
C ALA A 252 -7.41 -15.47 0.92
N GLY A 253 -7.58 -15.87 -0.36
CA GLY A 253 -8.50 -15.19 -1.26
C GLY A 253 -9.90 -15.24 -0.65
N THR A 254 -10.51 -14.10 -0.47
CA THR A 254 -11.95 -13.96 -0.20
C THR A 254 -12.69 -14.04 -1.51
#